data_fd121c484370406cc3e8c596d48709c9
#
_entry.id   fd121c484370406cc3e8c596d48709c9
#
_cell.length_a   1.000
_cell.length_b   1.000
_cell.length_c   1.000
_cell.angle_alpha   90.00
_cell.angle_beta   90.00
_cell.angle_gamma   90.00
#
_symmetry.space_group_name_H-M   'P 1'
#
loop_
_entity.id
_entity.type
_entity.pdbx_description
1 polymer ?
#
loop_
_entity_poly.entity_id
_entity_poly.type
_entity_poly.pdbx_seq_one_letter_code
_entity_poly.pdbx_strand_id
1 'polypeptide(L)'
;MGRGKNQNLNFIDLFCGAGGLSRGLEMSGFRCILGVDNDKAAVATFERNHPHADAYLGDISDFSNYKFKKIAGKQKIHLICGGPPCQGLSTVGEGIPDDPRNFLFLEFLRAVTSVKPDFVVIENVTGLLSRKNAKITVGIIKQFAKFGYNMSVRVLSADRFGVPQKRRRTIFIGNRIGIENIFPEPTHSKKPRTVIDAISNLKSFDGIEHNHDVAAAHIPSEIEKQRIMHVPEGRSVR
;
A
#
# COMPACT_ATOMS: atom_id res chain seq x y z
N MET A 1 -19.07 -0.71 -31.40
CA MET A 1 -18.74 -1.33 -30.11
C MET A 1 -19.11 -0.34 -29.02
N GLY A 2 -20.16 -0.62 -28.26
CA GLY A 2 -20.71 0.29 -27.26
C GLY A 2 -19.71 0.50 -26.14
N ARG A 3 -19.39 1.75 -25.81
CA ARG A 3 -18.70 2.12 -24.57
C ARG A 3 -19.59 1.69 -23.41
N GLY A 4 -19.23 0.57 -22.77
CA GLY A 4 -19.88 0.14 -21.53
C GLY A 4 -19.83 1.29 -20.53
N LYS A 5 -20.93 1.50 -19.80
CA LYS A 5 -21.02 2.48 -18.70
C LYS A 5 -19.77 2.31 -17.83
N ASN A 6 -19.01 3.38 -17.61
CA ASN A 6 -17.89 3.43 -16.66
C ASN A 6 -18.42 2.99 -15.30
N GLN A 7 -18.33 1.70 -15.00
CA GLN A 7 -18.54 1.24 -13.63
C GLN A 7 -17.30 1.67 -12.85
N ASN A 8 -17.47 2.65 -11.96
CA ASN A 8 -16.42 3.03 -11.03
C ASN A 8 -16.04 1.80 -10.21
N LEU A 9 -14.82 1.33 -10.38
CA LEU A 9 -14.27 0.21 -9.61
C LEU A 9 -13.88 0.73 -8.23
N ASN A 10 -14.75 0.54 -7.25
CA ASN A 10 -14.54 1.05 -5.90
C ASN A 10 -13.55 0.20 -5.12
N PHE A 11 -12.71 0.85 -4.29
CA PHE A 11 -11.80 0.16 -3.40
C PHE A 11 -11.74 0.78 -1.99
N ILE A 12 -11.21 0.00 -1.05
CA ILE A 12 -10.86 0.40 0.30
C ILE A 12 -9.35 0.19 0.47
N ASP A 13 -8.66 1.16 1.07
CA ASP A 13 -7.22 1.09 1.39
C ASP A 13 -7.03 1.00 2.91
N LEU A 14 -6.54 -0.13 3.37
CA LEU A 14 -6.27 -0.39 4.79
C LEU A 14 -4.78 -0.23 5.07
N PHE A 15 -4.43 0.47 6.16
CA PHE A 15 -3.06 0.91 6.42
C PHE A 15 -2.58 1.85 5.31
N CYS A 16 -3.44 2.81 4.96
CA CYS A 16 -3.31 3.62 3.76
C CYS A 16 -2.13 4.62 3.82
N GLY A 17 -1.63 4.93 5.02
CA GLY A 17 -0.63 5.96 5.19
C GLY A 17 -1.09 7.29 4.56
N ALA A 18 -0.21 7.95 3.83
CA ALA A 18 -0.52 9.18 3.08
C ALA A 18 -1.28 8.94 1.74
N GLY A 19 -1.68 7.69 1.44
CA GLY A 19 -2.49 7.35 0.26
C GLY A 19 -1.69 7.08 -1.02
N GLY A 20 -0.42 6.69 -0.93
CA GLY A 20 0.40 6.43 -2.13
C GLY A 20 -0.13 5.29 -3.00
N LEU A 21 -0.58 4.19 -2.40
CA LEU A 21 -1.20 3.06 -3.11
C LEU A 21 -2.55 3.47 -3.69
N SER A 22 -3.36 4.17 -2.91
CA SER A 22 -4.64 4.75 -3.32
C SER A 22 -4.48 5.64 -4.53
N ARG A 23 -3.47 6.53 -4.55
CA ARG A 23 -3.20 7.42 -5.68
C ARG A 23 -2.91 6.65 -6.96
N GLY A 24 -2.11 5.60 -6.89
CA GLY A 24 -1.82 4.74 -8.05
C GLY A 24 -3.07 4.06 -8.61
N LEU A 25 -3.94 3.57 -7.75
CA LEU A 25 -5.21 2.97 -8.15
C LEU A 25 -6.15 3.99 -8.77
N GLU A 26 -6.27 5.19 -8.22
CA GLU A 26 -7.10 6.27 -8.78
C GLU A 26 -6.60 6.72 -10.15
N MET A 27 -5.29 6.85 -10.34
CA MET A 27 -4.70 7.11 -11.66
C MET A 27 -5.03 6.02 -12.69
N SER A 28 -5.35 4.81 -12.23
CA SER A 28 -5.80 3.69 -13.06
C SER A 28 -7.32 3.61 -13.23
N GLY A 29 -8.07 4.62 -12.76
CA GLY A 29 -9.53 4.72 -12.91
C GLY A 29 -10.36 4.06 -11.80
N PHE A 30 -9.73 3.62 -10.72
CA PHE A 30 -10.44 3.18 -9.52
C PHE A 30 -10.91 4.38 -8.70
N ARG A 31 -11.92 4.17 -7.84
CA ARG A 31 -12.41 5.16 -6.90
C ARG A 31 -12.15 4.69 -5.47
N CYS A 32 -11.39 5.47 -4.71
CA CYS A 32 -11.24 5.25 -3.28
C CYS A 32 -12.54 5.57 -2.54
N ILE A 33 -12.99 4.67 -1.69
CA ILE A 33 -14.18 4.87 -0.86
C ILE A 33 -13.79 5.15 0.58
N LEU A 34 -12.74 4.48 1.07
CA LEU A 34 -12.28 4.61 2.46
C LEU A 34 -10.79 4.34 2.54
N GLY A 35 -10.07 5.21 3.24
CA GLY A 35 -8.73 4.94 3.77
C GLY A 35 -8.77 4.76 5.28
N VAL A 36 -8.00 3.82 5.81
CA VAL A 36 -7.89 3.54 7.25
C VAL A 36 -6.43 3.54 7.65
N ASP A 37 -6.06 4.38 8.63
CA ASP A 37 -4.72 4.38 9.25
C ASP A 37 -4.80 4.93 10.68
N ASN A 38 -3.82 4.60 11.51
CA ASN A 38 -3.74 5.09 12.89
C ASN A 38 -2.76 6.27 13.07
N ASP A 39 -2.00 6.64 12.04
CA ASP A 39 -1.11 7.78 12.07
C ASP A 39 -1.86 9.06 11.68
N LYS A 40 -1.95 10.01 12.62
CA LYS A 40 -2.68 11.27 12.43
C LYS A 40 -2.13 12.12 11.29
N ALA A 41 -0.81 12.19 11.11
CA ALA A 41 -0.19 13.01 10.06
C ALA A 41 -0.40 12.36 8.68
N ALA A 42 -0.32 11.03 8.62
CA ALA A 42 -0.58 10.26 7.43
C ALA A 42 -2.05 10.43 6.98
N VAL A 43 -3.02 10.26 7.89
CA VAL A 43 -4.45 10.43 7.58
C VAL A 43 -4.76 11.85 7.13
N ALA A 44 -4.23 12.87 7.79
CA ALA A 44 -4.41 14.26 7.35
C ALA A 44 -3.86 14.51 5.95
N THR A 45 -2.76 13.85 5.57
CA THR A 45 -2.22 13.89 4.21
C THR A 45 -3.10 13.12 3.24
N PHE A 46 -3.63 11.96 3.66
CA PHE A 46 -4.56 11.17 2.86
C PHE A 46 -5.82 11.98 2.52
N GLU A 47 -6.45 12.63 3.49
CA GLU A 47 -7.65 13.47 3.30
C GLU A 47 -7.42 14.57 2.26
N ARG A 48 -6.25 15.23 2.31
CA ARG A 48 -5.87 16.24 1.33
C ARG A 48 -5.72 15.68 -0.08
N ASN A 49 -5.14 14.50 -0.21
CA ASN A 49 -4.84 13.87 -1.49
C ASN A 49 -6.05 13.15 -2.11
N HIS A 50 -7.01 12.75 -1.28
CA HIS A 50 -8.20 11.97 -1.64
C HIS A 50 -9.50 12.61 -1.12
N PRO A 51 -9.82 13.86 -1.52
CA PRO A 51 -10.93 14.64 -0.92
C PRO A 51 -12.32 14.04 -1.17
N HIS A 52 -12.44 13.04 -1.99
CA HIS A 52 -13.68 12.32 -2.32
C HIS A 52 -13.78 10.96 -1.63
N ALA A 53 -12.78 10.57 -0.86
CA ALA A 53 -12.77 9.34 -0.06
C ALA A 53 -13.00 9.66 1.42
N ASP A 54 -13.70 8.78 2.11
CA ASP A 54 -13.75 8.85 3.57
C ASP A 54 -12.37 8.44 4.14
N ALA A 55 -11.96 9.07 5.23
CA ALA A 55 -10.77 8.69 5.98
C ALA A 55 -11.15 8.32 7.42
N TYR A 56 -10.54 7.25 7.94
CA TYR A 56 -10.71 6.85 9.32
C TYR A 56 -9.36 6.87 10.03
N LEU A 57 -9.25 7.81 10.98
CA LEU A 57 -8.12 7.88 11.91
C LEU A 57 -8.41 7.00 13.12
N GLY A 58 -7.69 5.89 13.26
CA GLY A 58 -7.81 4.99 14.39
C GLY A 58 -7.30 3.59 14.12
N ASP A 59 -7.27 2.77 15.15
CA ASP A 59 -6.91 1.38 15.00
C ASP A 59 -7.97 0.64 14.17
N ILE A 60 -7.51 -0.20 13.24
CA ILE A 60 -8.40 -0.99 12.39
C ILE A 60 -9.29 -1.95 13.21
N SER A 61 -8.85 -2.37 14.40
CA SER A 61 -9.63 -3.21 15.31
C SER A 61 -10.91 -2.52 15.79
N ASP A 62 -10.89 -1.19 15.91
CA ASP A 62 -12.04 -0.38 16.30
C ASP A 62 -13.03 -0.18 15.14
N PHE A 63 -12.60 -0.49 13.91
CA PHE A 63 -13.46 -0.42 12.74
C PHE A 63 -14.27 -1.72 12.59
N SER A 64 -15.45 -1.75 13.16
CA SER A 64 -16.25 -2.97 13.29
C SER A 64 -16.66 -3.61 11.95
N ASN A 65 -16.95 -4.92 11.99
CA ASN A 65 -17.52 -5.65 10.84
C ASN A 65 -18.82 -5.02 10.33
N TYR A 66 -19.61 -4.44 11.22
CA TYR A 66 -20.84 -3.73 10.86
C TYR A 66 -20.54 -2.52 9.97
N LYS A 67 -19.52 -1.71 10.31
CA LYS A 67 -19.10 -0.56 9.50
C LYS A 67 -18.66 -1.02 8.11
N PHE A 68 -17.85 -2.07 7.99
CA PHE A 68 -17.44 -2.64 6.70
C PHE A 68 -18.62 -3.11 5.87
N LYS A 69 -19.54 -3.88 6.47
CA LYS A 69 -20.76 -4.36 5.81
C LYS A 69 -21.67 -3.22 5.37
N LYS A 70 -21.80 -2.16 6.18
CA LYS A 70 -22.59 -0.97 5.85
C LYS A 70 -22.06 -0.25 4.62
N ILE A 71 -20.72 -0.14 4.46
CA ILE A 71 -20.11 0.43 3.26
C ILE A 71 -20.38 -0.45 2.05
N ALA A 72 -20.13 -1.77 2.16
CA ALA A 72 -20.37 -2.72 1.07
C ALA A 72 -21.86 -2.85 0.69
N GLY A 73 -22.77 -2.60 1.62
CA GLY A 73 -24.22 -2.57 1.37
C GLY A 73 -24.71 -1.35 0.60
N LYS A 74 -23.96 -0.24 0.66
CA LYS A 74 -24.27 1.00 -0.07
C LYS A 74 -23.78 0.97 -1.52
N GLN A 75 -22.67 0.28 -1.77
CA GLN A 75 -22.02 0.21 -3.06
C GLN A 75 -21.12 -1.02 -3.15
N LYS A 76 -20.96 -1.59 -4.34
CA LYS A 76 -20.04 -2.70 -4.54
C LYS A 76 -18.60 -2.23 -4.32
N ILE A 77 -17.87 -2.95 -3.48
CA ILE A 77 -16.42 -2.81 -3.30
C ILE A 77 -15.75 -3.91 -4.12
N HIS A 78 -14.96 -3.52 -5.09
CA HIS A 78 -14.29 -4.43 -6.03
C HIS A 78 -12.93 -4.88 -5.53
N LEU A 79 -12.25 -4.01 -4.76
CA LEU A 79 -10.89 -4.25 -4.29
C LEU A 79 -10.75 -3.80 -2.83
N ILE A 80 -10.05 -4.59 -2.02
CA ILE A 80 -9.40 -4.12 -0.79
C ILE A 80 -7.90 -4.20 -1.01
N CYS A 81 -7.20 -3.10 -0.77
CA CYS A 81 -5.75 -3.06 -0.78
C CYS A 81 -5.18 -2.60 0.56
N GLY A 82 -3.86 -2.72 0.74
CA GLY A 82 -3.17 -2.20 1.90
C GLY A 82 -1.82 -2.82 2.17
N GLY A 83 -1.12 -2.23 3.15
CA GLY A 83 0.20 -2.67 3.60
C GLY A 83 0.21 -3.10 5.08
N PRO A 84 -0.49 -4.17 5.49
CA PRO A 84 -0.51 -4.59 6.89
C PRO A 84 0.90 -4.90 7.37
N PRO A 85 1.34 -4.39 8.54
CA PRO A 85 2.65 -4.71 9.11
C PRO A 85 2.81 -6.23 9.32
N CYS A 86 3.89 -6.81 8.77
CA CYS A 86 4.16 -8.25 8.83
C CYS A 86 5.26 -8.64 9.82
N GLN A 87 5.59 -7.79 10.78
CA GLN A 87 6.72 -8.04 11.69
C GLN A 87 6.52 -9.22 12.65
N GLY A 88 5.31 -9.73 12.81
CA GLY A 88 4.95 -10.82 13.71
C GLY A 88 4.52 -12.12 13.05
N LEU A 89 4.39 -12.17 11.72
CA LEU A 89 3.91 -13.37 11.02
C LEU A 89 4.88 -14.56 11.04
N SER A 90 6.07 -14.43 11.65
CA SER A 90 7.00 -15.54 11.86
C SER A 90 6.41 -16.70 12.68
N THR A 91 5.24 -16.51 13.27
CA THR A 91 4.59 -17.44 14.19
C THR A 91 3.25 -18.01 13.71
N VAL A 92 2.75 -17.62 12.53
CA VAL A 92 1.49 -18.16 11.94
C VAL A 92 1.63 -19.66 11.54
N GLY A 93 2.80 -20.27 11.68
CA GLY A 93 3.03 -21.68 11.34
C GLY A 93 3.19 -22.64 12.51
N GLU A 94 3.73 -22.23 13.65
CA GLU A 94 3.93 -23.07 14.84
C GLU A 94 4.07 -22.18 16.09
N GLY A 95 2.94 -21.67 16.60
CA GLY A 95 2.78 -21.39 18.00
C GLY A 95 3.57 -20.27 18.66
N ILE A 96 3.20 -19.05 18.47
CA ILE A 96 2.87 -18.10 19.52
C ILE A 96 1.58 -17.42 19.05
N PRO A 97 0.42 -17.85 19.54
CA PRO A 97 -0.88 -17.28 19.18
C PRO A 97 -0.99 -15.79 19.50
N ASP A 98 -0.17 -15.29 20.40
CA ASP A 98 -0.32 -14.00 21.08
C ASP A 98 0.69 -12.91 20.62
N ASP A 99 1.38 -13.06 19.47
CA ASP A 99 2.19 -11.94 18.97
C ASP A 99 1.22 -10.84 18.42
N PRO A 100 1.14 -9.67 19.09
CA PRO A 100 0.21 -8.59 18.70
C PRO A 100 0.43 -8.10 17.26
N ARG A 101 1.57 -8.41 16.65
CA ARG A 101 1.89 -8.06 15.27
C ARG A 101 1.22 -8.97 14.23
N ASN A 102 0.77 -10.18 14.65
CA ASN A 102 -0.05 -11.05 13.80
C ASN A 102 -1.48 -10.52 13.68
N PHE A 103 -1.90 -9.75 14.66
CA PHE A 103 -3.24 -9.22 14.79
C PHE A 103 -3.62 -8.33 13.59
N LEU A 104 -2.73 -7.45 13.14
CA LEU A 104 -3.03 -6.49 12.07
C LEU A 104 -3.28 -7.16 10.69
N PHE A 105 -2.59 -8.27 10.41
CA PHE A 105 -2.90 -9.07 9.22
C PHE A 105 -4.26 -9.76 9.35
N LEU A 106 -4.60 -10.26 10.53
CA LEU A 106 -5.91 -10.86 10.79
C LEU A 106 -7.03 -9.82 10.68
N GLU A 107 -6.78 -8.58 11.07
CA GLU A 107 -7.70 -7.46 10.89
C GLU A 107 -7.92 -7.14 9.39
N PHE A 108 -6.85 -7.16 8.59
CA PHE A 108 -6.97 -7.04 7.14
C PHE A 108 -7.85 -8.18 6.57
N LEU A 109 -7.59 -9.42 6.98
CA LEU A 109 -8.38 -10.58 6.56
C LEU A 109 -9.84 -10.47 7.04
N ARG A 110 -10.09 -9.97 8.25
CA ARG A 110 -11.43 -9.70 8.80
C ARG A 110 -12.19 -8.70 7.93
N ALA A 111 -11.56 -7.63 7.49
CA ALA A 111 -12.15 -6.66 6.58
C ALA A 111 -12.51 -7.32 5.24
N VAL A 112 -11.58 -8.07 4.66
CA VAL A 112 -11.80 -8.81 3.39
C VAL A 112 -12.97 -9.79 3.52
N THR A 113 -13.06 -10.56 4.59
CA THR A 113 -14.15 -11.52 4.81
C THR A 113 -15.50 -10.84 5.06
N SER A 114 -15.49 -9.64 5.64
CA SER A 114 -16.70 -8.85 5.89
C SER A 114 -17.27 -8.21 4.63
N VAL A 115 -16.40 -7.72 3.75
CA VAL A 115 -16.74 -7.00 2.50
C VAL A 115 -16.89 -7.94 1.33
N LYS A 116 -16.06 -8.98 1.26
CA LYS A 116 -15.95 -9.97 0.18
C LYS A 116 -15.71 -9.31 -1.19
N PRO A 117 -14.65 -8.49 -1.35
CA PRO A 117 -14.33 -7.85 -2.63
C PRO A 117 -13.97 -8.89 -3.70
N ASP A 118 -14.04 -8.50 -4.97
CA ASP A 118 -13.62 -9.36 -6.08
C ASP A 118 -12.11 -9.61 -6.06
N PHE A 119 -11.33 -8.58 -5.67
CA PHE A 119 -9.87 -8.59 -5.63
C PHE A 119 -9.30 -8.15 -4.28
N VAL A 120 -8.08 -8.58 -4.03
CA VAL A 120 -7.25 -8.14 -2.89
C VAL A 120 -5.85 -7.83 -3.40
N VAL A 121 -5.25 -6.74 -2.91
CA VAL A 121 -3.84 -6.39 -3.14
C VAL A 121 -3.16 -6.10 -1.82
N ILE A 122 -2.05 -6.82 -1.53
CA ILE A 122 -1.29 -6.60 -0.30
C ILE A 122 0.14 -6.23 -0.66
N GLU A 123 0.60 -5.08 -0.18
CA GLU A 123 2.01 -4.64 -0.27
C GLU A 123 2.75 -5.01 0.99
N ASN A 124 3.98 -5.47 0.85
CA ASN A 124 4.84 -5.74 1.99
C ASN A 124 6.33 -5.67 1.65
N VAL A 125 7.18 -5.73 2.67
CA VAL A 125 8.63 -5.77 2.51
C VAL A 125 9.10 -7.08 1.88
N THR A 126 10.21 -7.04 1.12
CA THR A 126 10.74 -8.21 0.41
C THR A 126 11.20 -9.34 1.32
N GLY A 127 11.52 -9.03 2.58
CA GLY A 127 11.88 -10.03 3.59
C GLY A 127 10.82 -11.11 3.79
N LEU A 128 9.57 -10.83 3.45
CA LEU A 128 8.48 -11.81 3.55
C LEU A 128 8.69 -13.04 2.63
N LEU A 129 9.33 -12.88 1.48
CA LEU A 129 9.67 -13.99 0.56
C LEU A 129 11.04 -14.62 0.83
N SER A 130 11.71 -14.25 1.92
CA SER A 130 12.96 -14.93 2.31
C SER A 130 12.70 -16.39 2.72
N ARG A 131 13.73 -17.24 2.63
CA ARG A 131 13.63 -18.64 3.09
C ARG A 131 13.15 -18.75 4.53
N LYS A 132 13.60 -17.82 5.39
CA LYS A 132 13.20 -17.75 6.80
C LYS A 132 11.69 -17.55 6.97
N ASN A 133 11.08 -16.78 6.07
CA ASN A 133 9.69 -16.38 6.15
C ASN A 133 8.76 -17.14 5.17
N ALA A 134 9.26 -18.18 4.50
CA ALA A 134 8.49 -18.97 3.53
C ALA A 134 7.18 -19.56 4.12
N LYS A 135 7.24 -20.05 5.37
CA LYS A 135 6.06 -20.56 6.09
C LYS A 135 4.97 -19.50 6.24
N ILE A 136 5.37 -18.23 6.43
CA ILE A 136 4.45 -17.10 6.57
C ILE A 136 3.73 -16.82 5.25
N THR A 137 4.49 -16.73 4.16
CA THR A 137 3.93 -16.53 2.82
C THR A 137 2.91 -17.62 2.48
N VAL A 138 3.26 -18.89 2.73
CA VAL A 138 2.35 -20.01 2.53
C VAL A 138 1.12 -19.91 3.45
N GLY A 139 1.32 -19.48 4.70
CA GLY A 139 0.23 -19.25 5.66
C GLY A 139 -0.76 -18.20 5.17
N ILE A 140 -0.27 -17.06 4.66
CA ILE A 140 -1.10 -16.00 4.05
C ILE A 140 -1.94 -16.58 2.92
N ILE A 141 -1.32 -17.25 1.95
CA ILE A 141 -2.00 -17.84 0.79
C ILE A 141 -3.08 -18.83 1.24
N LYS A 142 -2.75 -19.72 2.19
CA LYS A 142 -3.71 -20.69 2.72
C LYS A 142 -4.90 -20.04 3.43
N GLN A 143 -4.68 -18.96 4.19
CA GLN A 143 -5.79 -18.26 4.86
C GLN A 143 -6.74 -17.62 3.84
N PHE A 144 -6.22 -16.95 2.81
CA PHE A 144 -7.06 -16.39 1.76
C PHE A 144 -7.79 -17.47 0.94
N ALA A 145 -7.14 -18.61 0.68
CA ALA A 145 -7.76 -19.74 -0.02
C ALA A 145 -9.00 -20.29 0.70
N LYS A 146 -9.04 -20.29 2.05
CA LYS A 146 -10.22 -20.69 2.84
C LYS A 146 -11.45 -19.81 2.53
N PHE A 147 -11.25 -18.59 2.05
CA PHE A 147 -12.32 -17.65 1.70
C PHE A 147 -12.53 -17.52 0.19
N GLY A 148 -11.97 -18.45 -0.58
CA GLY A 148 -12.16 -18.55 -2.03
C GLY A 148 -11.26 -17.64 -2.87
N TYR A 149 -10.20 -17.04 -2.28
CA TYR A 149 -9.26 -16.24 -3.04
C TYR A 149 -8.10 -17.08 -3.58
N ASN A 150 -7.86 -17.00 -4.88
CA ASN A 150 -6.64 -17.48 -5.51
C ASN A 150 -5.59 -16.37 -5.41
N MET A 151 -4.47 -16.65 -4.72
CA MET A 151 -3.43 -15.66 -4.43
C MET A 151 -2.17 -15.93 -5.24
N SER A 152 -1.61 -14.91 -5.84
CA SER A 152 -0.30 -14.91 -6.49
C SER A 152 0.61 -13.87 -5.83
N VAL A 153 1.93 -14.10 -5.85
CA VAL A 153 2.90 -13.21 -5.20
C VAL A 153 4.12 -13.00 -6.09
N ARG A 154 4.57 -11.74 -6.18
CA ARG A 154 5.83 -11.35 -6.85
C ARG A 154 6.53 -10.23 -6.11
N VAL A 155 7.85 -10.13 -6.30
CA VAL A 155 8.61 -8.94 -5.91
C VAL A 155 8.63 -7.99 -7.10
N LEU A 156 8.13 -6.77 -6.88
CA LEU A 156 8.23 -5.69 -7.86
C LEU A 156 9.25 -4.65 -7.37
N SER A 157 9.92 -3.98 -8.31
CA SER A 157 10.87 -2.90 -8.03
C SER A 157 10.38 -1.63 -8.72
N ALA A 158 10.11 -0.58 -7.95
CA ALA A 158 9.47 0.64 -8.43
C ALA A 158 10.25 1.35 -9.54
N ASP A 159 11.58 1.29 -9.52
CA ASP A 159 12.45 1.85 -10.56
C ASP A 159 12.20 1.24 -11.95
N ARG A 160 11.74 -0.02 -12.00
CA ARG A 160 11.37 -0.68 -13.27
C ARG A 160 10.04 -0.20 -13.85
N PHE A 161 9.29 0.59 -13.09
CA PHE A 161 7.99 1.15 -13.48
C PHE A 161 8.01 2.68 -13.58
N GLY A 162 9.21 3.30 -13.65
CA GLY A 162 9.38 4.73 -13.87
C GLY A 162 9.42 5.58 -12.60
N VAL A 163 9.46 4.97 -11.42
CA VAL A 163 9.70 5.68 -10.16
C VAL A 163 11.21 5.86 -9.97
N PRO A 164 11.73 7.06 -9.69
CA PRO A 164 13.17 7.31 -9.51
C PRO A 164 13.68 6.84 -8.14
N GLN A 165 13.31 5.64 -7.73
CA GLN A 165 13.68 5.04 -6.45
C GLN A 165 13.79 3.51 -6.58
N LYS A 166 14.90 2.93 -6.15
CA LYS A 166 15.06 1.48 -6.01
C LYS A 166 14.27 0.97 -4.79
N ARG A 167 12.96 0.87 -4.91
CA ARG A 167 12.06 0.39 -3.86
C ARG A 167 11.50 -0.98 -4.26
N ARG A 168 11.99 -2.03 -3.64
CA ARG A 168 11.49 -3.40 -3.86
C ARG A 168 10.42 -3.75 -2.84
N ARG A 169 9.32 -4.31 -3.32
CA ARG A 169 8.21 -4.74 -2.47
C ARG A 169 7.65 -6.09 -2.92
N THR A 170 7.21 -6.87 -1.96
CA THR A 170 6.40 -8.06 -2.19
C THR A 170 4.97 -7.61 -2.41
N ILE A 171 4.40 -7.98 -3.55
CA ILE A 171 3.02 -7.69 -3.89
C ILE A 171 2.26 -9.01 -4.01
N PHE A 172 1.20 -9.15 -3.23
CA PHE A 172 0.21 -10.21 -3.41
C PHE A 172 -0.97 -9.65 -4.18
N ILE A 173 -1.42 -10.39 -5.17
CA ILE A 173 -2.68 -10.15 -5.87
C ILE A 173 -3.54 -11.38 -5.67
N GLY A 174 -4.77 -11.19 -5.23
CA GLY A 174 -5.74 -12.25 -5.07
C GLY A 174 -7.07 -11.91 -5.71
N ASN A 175 -7.76 -12.92 -6.22
CA ASN A 175 -9.14 -12.77 -6.65
C ASN A 175 -9.98 -13.99 -6.28
N ARG A 176 -11.30 -13.77 -6.17
CA ARG A 176 -12.30 -14.81 -5.91
C ARG A 176 -13.24 -15.06 -7.09
N ILE A 177 -12.95 -14.49 -8.24
CA ILE A 177 -13.79 -14.56 -9.45
C ILE A 177 -13.27 -15.56 -10.49
N GLY A 178 -12.21 -16.32 -10.14
CA GLY A 178 -11.73 -17.44 -10.94
C GLY A 178 -10.89 -17.06 -12.17
N ILE A 179 -10.34 -15.84 -12.21
CA ILE A 179 -9.44 -15.39 -13.28
C ILE A 179 -7.96 -15.51 -12.88
N GLU A 180 -7.05 -15.44 -13.84
CA GLU A 180 -5.62 -15.39 -13.58
C GLU A 180 -5.22 -14.06 -12.97
N ASN A 181 -4.33 -14.09 -11.96
CA ASN A 181 -3.72 -12.90 -11.39
C ASN A 181 -2.54 -12.43 -12.26
N ILE A 182 -2.70 -11.30 -12.93
CA ILE A 182 -1.70 -10.74 -13.83
C ILE A 182 -0.89 -9.66 -13.10
N PHE A 183 0.45 -9.75 -13.17
CA PHE A 183 1.35 -8.70 -12.71
C PHE A 183 1.80 -7.84 -13.89
N PRO A 184 1.99 -6.52 -13.68
CA PRO A 184 2.43 -5.64 -14.75
C PRO A 184 3.84 -5.99 -15.21
N GLU A 185 4.09 -5.85 -16.51
CA GLU A 185 5.43 -5.98 -17.07
C GLU A 185 6.23 -4.69 -16.89
N PRO A 186 7.53 -4.78 -16.59
CA PRO A 186 8.38 -3.62 -16.37
C PRO A 186 8.48 -2.72 -17.60
N THR A 187 8.17 -1.44 -17.43
CA THR A 187 8.20 -0.44 -18.52
C THR A 187 9.53 0.32 -18.65
N HIS A 188 10.35 0.35 -17.58
CA HIS A 188 11.58 1.14 -17.50
C HIS A 188 12.83 0.31 -17.18
N SER A 189 12.85 -1.00 -17.52
CA SER A 189 13.98 -1.89 -17.23
C SER A 189 15.28 -1.50 -17.96
N LYS A 190 15.17 -0.96 -19.18
CA LYS A 190 16.34 -0.56 -20.00
C LYS A 190 16.82 0.86 -19.70
N LYS A 191 15.92 1.75 -19.28
CA LYS A 191 16.20 3.15 -19.00
C LYS A 191 15.43 3.58 -17.73
N PRO A 192 15.92 3.28 -16.52
CA PRO A 192 15.32 3.75 -15.28
C PRO A 192 15.31 5.28 -15.23
N ARG A 193 14.28 5.85 -14.63
CA ARG A 193 14.26 7.29 -14.34
C ARG A 193 15.18 7.60 -13.17
N THR A 194 15.84 8.74 -13.27
CA THR A 194 16.68 9.28 -12.19
C THR A 194 15.91 10.31 -11.35
N VAL A 195 16.46 10.67 -10.19
CA VAL A 195 15.91 11.76 -9.37
C VAL A 195 15.91 13.08 -10.16
N ILE A 196 16.96 13.35 -10.93
CA ILE A 196 17.04 14.54 -11.79
C ILE A 196 15.87 14.58 -12.78
N ASP A 197 15.55 13.46 -13.43
CA ASP A 197 14.42 13.39 -14.38
C ASP A 197 13.07 13.74 -13.72
N ALA A 198 12.95 13.58 -12.40
CA ALA A 198 11.71 13.81 -11.68
C ALA A 198 11.58 15.21 -11.07
N ILE A 199 12.70 15.82 -10.64
CA ILE A 199 12.65 17.07 -9.85
C ILE A 199 13.47 18.22 -10.44
N SER A 200 14.21 18.05 -11.56
CA SER A 200 15.05 19.09 -12.14
C SER A 200 14.30 20.33 -12.59
N ASN A 201 13.00 20.19 -12.86
CA ASN A 201 12.12 21.30 -13.26
C ASN A 201 11.50 22.04 -12.06
N LEU A 202 11.72 21.57 -10.85
CA LEU A 202 11.27 22.26 -9.64
C LEU A 202 12.20 23.46 -9.40
N LYS A 203 11.60 24.64 -9.23
CA LYS A 203 12.33 25.86 -8.83
C LYS A 203 12.87 25.70 -7.40
N SER A 204 13.72 26.61 -6.96
CA SER A 204 14.18 26.67 -5.58
C SER A 204 12.97 26.63 -4.64
N PHE A 205 13.05 25.75 -3.66
CA PHE A 205 11.95 25.43 -2.79
C PHE A 205 11.65 26.59 -1.82
N ASP A 206 10.55 27.30 -2.05
CA ASP A 206 10.02 28.31 -1.14
C ASP A 206 8.83 27.83 -0.28
N GLY A 207 8.44 26.58 -0.46
CA GLY A 207 7.36 25.89 0.29
C GLY A 207 5.95 26.21 -0.18
N ILE A 208 5.76 27.25 -0.95
CA ILE A 208 4.41 27.73 -1.36
C ILE A 208 4.01 27.14 -2.72
N GLU A 209 4.89 27.18 -3.71
CA GLU A 209 4.61 26.71 -5.07
C GLU A 209 4.33 25.20 -5.18
N HIS A 210 4.75 24.40 -4.19
CA HIS A 210 4.64 22.93 -4.22
C HIS A 210 3.68 22.38 -3.18
N ASN A 211 2.88 23.22 -2.52
CA ASN A 211 1.94 22.83 -1.47
C ASN A 211 2.61 22.04 -0.32
N HIS A 212 3.87 22.39 0.00
CA HIS A 212 4.61 21.87 1.14
C HIS A 212 4.61 22.85 2.29
N ASP A 213 4.37 22.36 3.50
CA ASP A 213 4.59 23.12 4.71
C ASP A 213 6.04 22.89 5.20
N VAL A 214 6.92 23.83 4.89
CA VAL A 214 8.34 23.74 5.28
C VAL A 214 8.51 23.79 6.79
N ALA A 215 7.62 24.49 7.50
CA ALA A 215 7.65 24.57 8.96
C ALA A 215 7.34 23.23 9.63
N ALA A 216 6.54 22.37 8.97
CA ALA A 216 6.24 21.01 9.42
C ALA A 216 7.29 19.97 8.99
N ALA A 217 8.23 20.33 8.11
CA ALA A 217 9.27 19.42 7.68
C ALA A 217 10.25 19.13 8.82
N HIS A 218 10.67 17.87 8.91
CA HIS A 218 11.74 17.50 9.83
C HIS A 218 13.04 18.26 9.45
N ILE A 219 13.53 19.09 10.36
CA ILE A 219 14.81 19.76 10.19
C ILE A 219 15.91 18.80 10.65
N PRO A 220 16.80 18.34 9.76
CA PRO A 220 17.88 17.44 10.14
C PRO A 220 18.76 18.06 11.21
N SER A 221 19.21 17.26 12.17
CA SER A 221 20.24 17.67 13.13
C SER A 221 21.55 18.07 12.41
N GLU A 222 22.40 18.84 13.06
CA GLU A 222 23.69 19.22 12.45
C GLU A 222 24.53 18.00 12.03
N ILE A 223 24.47 16.91 12.80
CA ILE A 223 25.15 15.66 12.46
C ILE A 223 24.56 15.05 11.19
N GLU A 224 23.24 15.06 11.03
CA GLU A 224 22.57 14.56 9.82
C GLU A 224 22.89 15.43 8.61
N LYS A 225 22.90 16.77 8.77
CA LYS A 225 23.30 17.69 7.71
C LYS A 225 24.73 17.42 7.25
N GLN A 226 25.68 17.28 8.19
CA GLN A 226 27.06 16.94 7.86
C GLN A 226 27.18 15.60 7.11
N ARG A 227 26.44 14.56 7.57
CA ARG A 227 26.40 13.27 6.87
C ARG A 227 25.87 13.42 5.45
N ILE A 228 24.79 14.18 5.25
CA ILE A 228 24.20 14.42 3.94
C ILE A 228 25.19 15.13 3.01
N MET A 229 25.88 16.16 3.51
CA MET A 229 26.88 16.93 2.74
C MET A 229 28.07 16.07 2.26
N HIS A 230 28.42 15.00 2.98
CA HIS A 230 29.52 14.09 2.64
C HIS A 230 29.07 12.86 1.81
N VAL A 231 27.79 12.79 1.41
CA VAL A 231 27.32 11.70 0.55
C VAL A 231 27.70 11.98 -0.91
N PRO A 232 28.53 11.15 -1.54
CA PRO A 232 28.84 11.31 -2.94
C PRO A 232 27.59 11.14 -3.81
N GLU A 233 27.59 11.76 -4.99
CA GLU A 233 26.51 11.59 -5.97
C GLU A 233 26.27 10.11 -6.26
N GLY A 234 24.99 9.70 -6.30
CA GLY A 234 24.59 8.30 -6.52
C GLY A 234 24.76 7.36 -5.32
N ARG A 235 25.09 7.88 -4.13
CA ARG A 235 25.21 7.11 -2.87
C ARG A 235 24.08 7.48 -1.91
N SER A 236 24.03 6.80 -0.77
CA SER A 236 23.07 7.08 0.31
C SER A 236 23.80 7.18 1.65
N VAL A 237 23.21 7.91 2.59
CA VAL A 237 23.60 7.87 4.00
C VAL A 237 23.29 6.48 4.52
N ARG A 238 24.29 5.79 5.07
CA ARG A 238 24.15 4.50 5.77
C ARG A 238 24.28 4.73 7.26
#